data_68c1e6c2275f0ac811d2d5672ea25a4e
#
_entry.id   68c1e6c2275f0ac811d2d5672ea25a4e
#
_cell.length_a   1.000
_cell.length_b   1.000
_cell.length_c   1.000
_cell.angle_alpha   90.00
_cell.angle_beta   90.00
_cell.angle_gamma   90.00
#
_symmetry.space_group_name_H-M   'P 1'
#
loop_
_entity.id
_entity.type
_entity.pdbx_description
1 polymer ?
#
loop_
_entity_poly.entity_id
_entity_poly.type
_entity_poly.pdbx_seq_one_letter_code
_entity_poly.pdbx_strand_id
1 'polypeptide(L)'
;MVVDDEPEIANLYSEFLQRSGFNSTCFIDPLLALEHYNQNPNRYSLVVTDFCMPSLDGIRLAKRIREFDTKIKILLITAFYFNDMLDTEEYREAKLTGLIQKPTKLSVLRQRIIELLSK
;
A
#
# COMPACT_ATOMS: atom_id res chain seq x y z
N MET A 1 -3.27 -0.35 -6.76
CA MET A 1 -3.25 -1.68 -6.11
C MET A 1 -3.52 -1.51 -4.63
N VAL A 2 -4.43 -2.29 -4.08
CA VAL A 2 -4.75 -2.32 -2.65
C VAL A 2 -4.37 -3.70 -2.12
N VAL A 3 -3.62 -3.77 -1.02
CA VAL A 3 -3.20 -5.03 -0.41
C VAL A 3 -3.57 -5.01 1.07
N ASP A 4 -4.44 -5.93 1.48
CA ASP A 4 -4.88 -6.08 2.87
C ASP A 4 -5.37 -7.51 3.05
N ASP A 5 -4.89 -8.21 4.07
CA ASP A 5 -5.24 -9.60 4.30
C ASP A 5 -6.67 -9.81 4.80
N GLU A 6 -7.35 -8.74 5.22
CA GLU A 6 -8.76 -8.77 5.56
C GLU A 6 -9.60 -8.51 4.30
N PRO A 7 -10.30 -9.53 3.75
CA PRO A 7 -11.03 -9.37 2.49
C PRO A 7 -12.02 -8.22 2.50
N GLU A 8 -12.72 -8.03 3.62
CA GLU A 8 -13.72 -6.97 3.73
C GLU A 8 -13.08 -5.59 3.61
N ILE A 9 -11.92 -5.39 4.21
CA ILE A 9 -11.21 -4.11 4.16
C ILE A 9 -10.61 -3.89 2.77
N ALA A 10 -9.98 -4.92 2.19
CA ALA A 10 -9.42 -4.82 0.84
C ALA A 10 -10.50 -4.44 -0.17
N ASN A 11 -11.64 -5.10 -0.11
CA ASN A 11 -12.76 -4.83 -1.01
C ASN A 11 -13.36 -3.44 -0.77
N LEU A 12 -13.50 -3.04 0.49
CA LEU A 12 -14.03 -1.73 0.85
C LEU A 12 -13.18 -0.61 0.25
N TYR A 13 -11.88 -0.68 0.44
CA TYR A 13 -10.96 0.35 -0.08
C TYR A 13 -10.97 0.34 -1.61
N SER A 14 -10.91 -0.83 -2.22
CA SER A 14 -10.89 -0.93 -3.69
C SER A 14 -12.18 -0.40 -4.31
N GLU A 15 -13.35 -0.76 -3.76
CA GLU A 15 -14.63 -0.24 -4.23
C GLU A 15 -14.72 1.28 -4.07
N PHE A 16 -14.28 1.78 -2.92
CA PHE A 16 -14.31 3.22 -2.67
C PHE A 16 -13.45 3.97 -3.69
N LEU A 17 -12.27 3.45 -3.99
CA LEU A 17 -11.38 4.06 -4.97
C LEU A 17 -11.97 4.00 -6.38
N GLN A 18 -12.60 2.89 -6.75
CA GLN A 18 -13.28 2.77 -8.05
C GLN A 18 -14.39 3.79 -8.18
N ARG A 19 -15.20 3.98 -7.13
CA ARG A 19 -16.26 4.98 -7.11
C ARG A 19 -15.71 6.40 -7.13
N SER A 20 -14.48 6.59 -6.69
CA SER A 20 -13.81 7.90 -6.72
C SER A 20 -13.14 8.18 -8.05
N GLY A 21 -13.25 7.28 -9.02
CA GLY A 21 -12.71 7.47 -10.37
C GLY A 21 -11.36 6.83 -10.62
N PHE A 22 -10.82 6.07 -9.67
CA PHE A 22 -9.55 5.38 -9.85
C PHE A 22 -9.77 3.94 -10.32
N ASN A 23 -8.85 3.44 -11.13
CA ASN A 23 -8.80 2.00 -11.42
C ASN A 23 -8.13 1.30 -10.24
N SER A 24 -8.81 0.35 -9.63
CA SER A 24 -8.30 -0.32 -8.44
C SER A 24 -8.44 -1.83 -8.56
N THR A 25 -7.40 -2.53 -8.16
CA THR A 25 -7.37 -4.00 -8.03
C THR A 25 -6.90 -4.30 -6.61
N CYS A 26 -7.55 -5.24 -5.92
CA CYS A 26 -7.16 -5.59 -4.56
C CYS A 26 -6.65 -7.02 -4.45
N PHE A 27 -5.77 -7.22 -3.48
CA PHE A 27 -5.19 -8.52 -3.14
C PHE A 27 -5.28 -8.73 -1.64
N ILE A 28 -5.58 -9.96 -1.23
CA ILE A 28 -5.60 -10.32 0.19
C ILE A 28 -4.36 -11.12 0.59
N ASP A 29 -3.54 -11.51 -0.39
CA ASP A 29 -2.27 -12.21 -0.15
C ASP A 29 -1.13 -11.34 -0.68
N PRO A 30 -0.23 -10.86 0.19
CA PRO A 30 0.86 -9.99 -0.24
C PRO A 30 1.83 -10.67 -1.20
N LEU A 31 1.99 -11.98 -1.13
CA LEU A 31 2.87 -12.70 -2.05
C LEU A 31 2.28 -12.74 -3.46
N LEU A 32 0.96 -12.94 -3.57
CA LEU A 32 0.28 -12.86 -4.86
C LEU A 32 0.29 -11.44 -5.42
N ALA A 33 0.15 -10.45 -4.55
CA ALA A 33 0.25 -9.05 -4.95
C ALA A 33 1.63 -8.75 -5.55
N LEU A 34 2.68 -9.20 -4.89
CA LEU A 34 4.05 -9.01 -5.36
C LEU A 34 4.29 -9.72 -6.70
N GLU A 35 3.83 -10.96 -6.82
CA GLU A 35 3.94 -11.70 -8.08
C GLU A 35 3.23 -10.99 -9.22
N HIS A 36 2.00 -10.54 -8.98
CA HIS A 36 1.24 -9.80 -9.97
C HIS A 36 1.94 -8.48 -10.36
N TYR A 37 2.48 -7.78 -9.38
CA TYR A 37 3.20 -6.53 -9.62
C TYR A 37 4.41 -6.76 -10.54
N ASN A 38 5.17 -7.81 -10.26
CA ASN A 38 6.37 -8.12 -11.05
C ASN A 38 6.03 -8.56 -12.48
N GLN A 39 4.88 -9.19 -12.68
CA GLN A 39 4.42 -9.62 -14.00
C GLN A 39 3.78 -8.49 -14.80
N ASN A 40 3.46 -7.39 -14.17
CA ASN A 40 2.77 -6.26 -14.79
C ASN A 40 3.50 -4.95 -14.48
N PRO A 41 4.75 -4.80 -14.92
CA PRO A 41 5.51 -3.58 -14.65
C PRO A 41 4.83 -2.36 -15.27
N ASN A 42 4.90 -1.25 -14.58
CA ASN A 42 4.33 0.04 -15.01
C ASN A 42 2.80 0.09 -15.09
N ARG A 43 2.11 -0.93 -14.59
CA ARG A 43 0.65 -0.96 -14.59
C ARG A 43 0.03 -0.05 -13.53
N TYR A 44 0.72 0.10 -12.40
CA TYR A 44 0.18 0.80 -11.23
C TYR A 44 0.93 2.10 -10.97
N SER A 45 0.20 3.12 -10.50
CA SER A 45 0.75 4.40 -10.08
C SER A 45 0.92 4.48 -8.57
N LEU A 46 0.21 3.62 -7.84
CA LEU A 46 0.18 3.65 -6.38
C LEU A 46 -0.10 2.26 -5.84
N VAL A 47 0.58 1.90 -4.76
CA VAL A 47 0.25 0.74 -3.93
C VAL A 47 -0.20 1.24 -2.57
N VAL A 48 -1.38 0.83 -2.14
CA VAL A 48 -1.89 1.06 -0.79
C VAL A 48 -1.85 -0.27 -0.08
N THR A 49 -1.07 -0.40 0.97
CA THR A 49 -0.91 -1.66 1.68
C THR A 49 -1.11 -1.51 3.18
N ASP A 50 -1.77 -2.50 3.78
CA ASP A 50 -1.78 -2.65 5.22
C ASP A 50 -0.38 -3.07 5.68
N PHE A 51 -0.06 -2.82 6.94
CA PHE A 51 1.21 -3.24 7.49
C PHE A 51 1.18 -4.71 7.93
N CYS A 52 0.21 -5.05 8.78
CA CYS A 52 0.20 -6.35 9.46
C CYS A 52 -0.52 -7.41 8.62
N MET A 53 0.25 -8.22 7.93
CA MET A 53 -0.26 -9.30 7.07
C MET A 53 0.58 -10.56 7.30
N PRO A 54 -0.02 -11.76 7.22
CA PRO A 54 0.76 -12.99 7.29
C PRO A 54 1.68 -13.13 6.09
N SER A 55 2.77 -13.85 6.26
CA SER A 55 3.78 -14.16 5.25
C SER A 55 4.70 -13.00 4.91
N LEU A 56 4.16 -11.81 4.66
CA LEU A 56 4.95 -10.64 4.26
C LEU A 56 4.22 -9.39 4.74
N ASP A 57 4.82 -8.62 5.64
CA ASP A 57 4.23 -7.36 6.10
C ASP A 57 4.35 -6.26 5.03
N GLY A 58 3.62 -5.15 5.25
CA GLY A 58 3.57 -4.07 4.27
C GLY A 58 4.89 -3.37 4.02
N ILE A 59 5.77 -3.30 5.03
CA ILE A 59 7.09 -2.68 4.85
C ILE A 59 7.98 -3.60 4.01
N ARG A 60 7.95 -4.90 4.27
CA ARG A 60 8.72 -5.86 3.48
C ARG A 60 8.18 -5.98 2.06
N LEU A 61 6.86 -5.90 1.90
CA LEU A 61 6.26 -5.83 0.56
C LEU A 61 6.79 -4.61 -0.20
N ALA A 62 6.78 -3.45 0.44
CA ALA A 62 7.29 -2.22 -0.17
C ALA A 62 8.77 -2.35 -0.53
N LYS A 63 9.57 -2.90 0.36
CA LYS A 63 10.99 -3.12 0.11
C LYS A 63 11.20 -4.00 -1.13
N ARG A 64 10.43 -5.08 -1.25
CA ARG A 64 10.52 -5.98 -2.39
C ARG A 64 10.09 -5.28 -3.69
N ILE A 65 9.04 -4.46 -3.65
CA ILE A 65 8.64 -3.67 -4.80
C ILE A 65 9.76 -2.70 -5.20
N ARG A 66 10.43 -2.09 -4.23
CA ARG A 66 11.51 -1.13 -4.49
C ARG A 66 12.73 -1.76 -5.18
N GLU A 67 12.90 -3.06 -5.09
CA GLU A 67 13.95 -3.75 -5.84
C GLU A 67 13.71 -3.67 -7.36
N PHE A 68 12.47 -3.47 -7.79
CA PHE A 68 12.09 -3.42 -9.21
C PHE A 68 11.64 -2.03 -9.64
N ASP A 69 11.10 -1.23 -8.74
CA ASP A 69 10.51 0.05 -9.07
C ASP A 69 10.78 1.06 -7.96
N THR A 70 11.65 2.02 -8.24
CA THR A 70 12.02 3.07 -7.28
C THR A 70 11.07 4.27 -7.34
N LYS A 71 10.17 4.32 -8.31
CA LYS A 71 9.33 5.50 -8.57
C LYS A 71 7.88 5.36 -8.12
N ILE A 72 7.37 4.14 -8.04
CA ILE A 72 5.97 3.94 -7.64
C ILE A 72 5.72 4.53 -6.26
N LYS A 73 4.54 5.10 -6.08
CA LYS A 73 4.14 5.64 -4.79
C LYS A 73 3.57 4.52 -3.93
N ILE A 74 3.99 4.47 -2.67
CA ILE A 74 3.57 3.43 -1.73
C ILE A 74 3.04 4.10 -0.47
N LEU A 75 1.76 3.86 -0.18
CA LEU A 75 1.08 4.36 0.99
C LEU A 75 0.84 3.19 1.95
N LEU A 76 1.39 3.27 3.15
CA LEU A 76 1.20 2.27 4.19
C LEU A 76 0.09 2.70 5.14
N ILE A 77 -0.83 1.79 5.44
CA ILE A 77 -1.92 2.02 6.40
C ILE A 77 -1.73 1.03 7.54
N THR A 78 -1.78 1.51 8.78
CA THR A 78 -1.48 0.67 9.93
C THR A 78 -2.17 1.11 11.19
N ALA A 79 -2.49 0.13 12.06
CA ALA A 79 -3.00 0.38 13.40
C ALA A 79 -1.90 0.52 14.43
N PHE A 80 -0.64 0.26 14.07
CA PHE A 80 0.47 0.28 15.02
C PHE A 80 1.17 1.62 15.09
N TYR A 81 1.75 1.93 16.25
CA TYR A 81 2.68 3.04 16.41
C TYR A 81 4.06 2.60 15.92
N PHE A 82 4.72 3.46 15.17
CA PHE A 82 5.90 3.09 14.40
C PHE A 82 7.23 3.47 15.01
N ASN A 83 7.25 4.07 16.20
CA ASN A 83 8.50 4.65 16.71
C ASN A 83 9.67 3.67 16.64
N ASP A 84 9.43 2.39 16.94
CA ASP A 84 10.49 1.38 16.93
C ASP A 84 10.84 0.92 15.50
N MET A 85 9.94 1.10 14.55
CA MET A 85 10.14 0.64 13.17
C MET A 85 10.79 1.68 12.28
N LEU A 86 10.65 2.97 12.60
CA LEU A 86 11.20 4.06 11.80
C LEU A 86 12.72 4.01 11.70
N ASP A 87 13.38 3.38 12.66
CA ASP A 87 14.83 3.25 12.69
C ASP A 87 15.34 1.96 12.05
N THR A 88 14.45 1.13 11.53
CA THR A 88 14.88 -0.14 10.91
C THR A 88 15.38 0.08 9.49
N GLU A 89 16.28 -0.81 9.07
CA GLU A 89 16.80 -0.81 7.72
C GLU A 89 15.70 -1.09 6.69
N GLU A 90 14.80 -2.02 7.01
CA GLU A 90 13.66 -2.37 6.15
C GLU A 90 12.77 -1.16 5.89
N TYR A 91 12.49 -0.37 6.92
CA TYR A 91 11.70 0.85 6.75
C TYR A 91 12.38 1.83 5.80
N ARG A 92 13.68 2.05 5.98
CA ARG A 92 14.44 2.97 5.12
C ARG A 92 14.47 2.47 3.67
N GLU A 93 14.66 1.17 3.47
CA GLU A 93 14.72 0.59 2.13
C GLU A 93 13.36 0.54 1.45
N ALA A 94 12.28 0.52 2.22
CA ALA A 94 10.91 0.54 1.68
C ALA A 94 10.60 1.86 0.99
N LYS A 95 11.21 2.96 1.41
CA LYS A 95 11.04 4.30 0.84
C LYS A 95 9.56 4.62 0.64
N LEU A 96 8.80 4.53 1.73
CA LEU A 96 7.38 4.81 1.72
C LEU A 96 7.11 6.25 1.31
N THR A 97 6.08 6.45 0.49
CA THR A 97 5.70 7.79 0.06
C THR A 97 4.74 8.44 1.05
N GLY A 98 3.99 7.65 1.78
CA GLY A 98 3.07 8.15 2.79
C GLY A 98 2.70 7.09 3.81
N LEU A 99 2.11 7.55 4.90
CA LEU A 99 1.75 6.72 6.04
C LEU A 99 0.44 7.23 6.61
N ILE A 100 -0.52 6.33 6.83
CA ILE A 100 -1.79 6.64 7.49
C ILE A 100 -1.97 5.70 8.66
N GLN A 101 -2.32 6.24 9.82
CA GLN A 101 -2.63 5.44 10.99
C GLN A 101 -4.12 5.14 11.06
N LYS A 102 -4.47 3.88 11.29
CA LYS A 102 -5.86 3.46 11.53
C LYS A 102 -6.30 3.86 12.94
N PRO A 103 -7.58 4.15 13.17
CA PRO A 103 -8.64 4.18 12.18
C PRO A 103 -8.57 5.43 11.30
N THR A 104 -8.95 5.28 10.02
CA THR A 104 -8.99 6.41 9.10
C THR A 104 -10.32 6.47 8.38
N LYS A 105 -10.77 7.67 8.06
CA LYS A 105 -11.97 7.87 7.24
C LYS A 105 -11.61 7.65 5.78
N LEU A 106 -12.55 7.14 5.01
CA LEU A 106 -12.35 6.95 3.57
C LEU A 106 -12.06 8.27 2.85
N SER A 107 -12.66 9.36 3.31
CA SER A 107 -12.39 10.70 2.75
C SER A 107 -10.94 11.13 2.96
N VAL A 108 -10.34 10.78 4.10
CA VAL A 108 -8.94 11.07 4.40
C VAL A 108 -8.03 10.23 3.50
N LEU A 109 -8.35 8.96 3.34
CA LEU A 109 -7.63 8.07 2.44
C LEU A 109 -7.64 8.61 1.00
N ARG A 110 -8.82 9.00 0.51
CA ARG A 110 -8.97 9.58 -0.83
C ARG A 110 -8.11 10.83 -1.00
N GLN A 111 -8.16 11.72 -0.01
CA GLN A 111 -7.41 12.97 -0.07
C GLN A 111 -5.90 12.71 -0.12
N ARG A 112 -5.39 11.79 0.69
CA ARG A 112 -3.97 11.44 0.67
C ARG A 112 -3.55 10.85 -0.67
N ILE A 113 -4.40 10.00 -1.25
CA ILE A 113 -4.11 9.40 -2.56
C ILE A 113 -4.04 10.48 -3.64
N ILE A 114 -5.00 11.41 -3.65
CA ILE A 114 -4.99 12.53 -4.59
C ILE A 114 -3.70 13.34 -4.45
N GLU A 115 -3.30 13.67 -3.23
CA GLU A 115 -2.07 14.42 -2.97
C GLU A 115 -0.83 13.68 -3.48
N LEU A 116 -0.74 12.38 -3.23
CA LEU A 116 0.41 11.58 -3.66
C LEU A 116 0.48 11.47 -5.19
N LEU A 117 -0.65 11.30 -5.85
CA LEU A 117 -0.68 11.17 -7.31
C LEU A 117 -0.47 12.50 -8.03
N SER A 118 -0.60 13.61 -7.32
CA SER A 118 -0.40 14.96 -7.90
C SER A 118 1.06 15.42 -7.92
N LYS A 119 1.93 14.66 -7.30
CA LYS A 119 3.36 15.02 -7.19
C LYS A 119 4.20 14.45 -8.31
#